data_0c75869c4dc98df8f48f64b9f776d115
#
_entry.id   0c75869c4dc98df8f48f64b9f776d115
#
_cell.length_a   1.000
_cell.length_b   1.000
_cell.length_c   1.000
_cell.angle_alpha   90.00
_cell.angle_beta   90.00
_cell.angle_gamma   90.00
#
_symmetry.space_group_name_H-M   'P 1'
#
loop_
_entity.id
_entity.type
_entity.pdbx_description
1 polymer ?
#
loop_
_entity_poly.entity_id
_entity_poly.type
_entity_poly.pdbx_seq_one_letter_code
_entity_poly.pdbx_strand_id
1 'polypeptide(L)'
;MKILDFGSCNIDYVYDVEHLVLPGETLMASNLSKFPGGKGLNQSIAIAKAGAHVYLAGCIGEDDTILRPILKQADVDISNLLPVKEPTGQAIIQVDKNGENSIVIYRGANGAVSKEYIDKVLGQFEKDDILLLQNEISNLLYLIEKAAEKGMKIILNPSPFKEELKNVNLNDLYCVMLNETEAIQWTGSEHPYDFLIWIQKEYPHLQVVLTLGNKGSVFLKNGELYRQQAFKVSAVDTTAAGDTFTGYFVAGLCGELKIPEILKRASAASALAVSRKGASSSIPTCKEVEQQMDAMQLSAMDGQKEREEVVKSYISAHLSDIKIADVATLLGYNEDYASHWIQKYFGMSFSELLQKERCRTVAEYLCYTEMSIDEIIRKVGYSNGSFFRKIFYKYYQMSPKEYRRNKRNG
;
A
#
# COMPACT_ATOMS: atom_id res chain seq x y z
N MET A 1 10.69 15.59 18.94
CA MET A 1 9.97 14.42 18.39
C MET A 1 11.01 13.43 17.88
N LYS A 2 11.08 12.25 18.50
CA LYS A 2 11.96 11.16 18.10
C LYS A 2 11.22 10.22 17.15
N ILE A 3 11.96 9.43 16.34
CA ILE A 3 11.39 8.37 15.53
C ILE A 3 11.92 7.04 16.05
N LEU A 4 11.03 6.17 16.51
CA LEU A 4 11.29 4.77 16.82
C LEU A 4 10.72 3.92 15.68
N ASP A 5 11.56 3.18 14.98
CA ASP A 5 11.15 2.11 14.10
C ASP A 5 11.28 0.79 14.87
N PHE A 6 10.17 0.16 15.20
CA PHE A 6 10.17 -1.12 15.89
C PHE A 6 9.83 -2.21 14.89
N GLY A 7 10.86 -2.78 14.27
CA GLY A 7 10.66 -3.59 13.08
C GLY A 7 11.60 -4.78 12.93
N SER A 8 11.45 -5.45 11.80
CA SER A 8 12.19 -6.66 11.44
C SER A 8 13.58 -6.36 10.89
N CYS A 9 14.50 -7.30 11.17
CA CYS A 9 15.82 -7.37 10.56
C CYS A 9 16.03 -8.76 9.99
N ASN A 10 16.37 -8.86 8.69
CA ASN A 10 16.56 -10.12 7.99
C ASN A 10 17.90 -10.15 7.26
N ILE A 11 18.37 -11.35 6.98
CA ILE A 11 19.39 -11.63 5.96
C ILE A 11 18.68 -12.31 4.80
N ASP A 12 18.72 -11.69 3.63
CA ASP A 12 18.11 -12.21 2.41
C ASP A 12 19.15 -13.07 1.69
N TYR A 13 18.87 -14.38 1.58
CA TYR A 13 19.68 -15.37 0.86
C TYR A 13 19.09 -15.52 -0.54
N VAL A 14 19.71 -14.92 -1.54
CA VAL A 14 19.26 -14.95 -2.93
C VAL A 14 20.02 -16.03 -3.71
N TYR A 15 19.31 -17.05 -4.14
CA TYR A 15 19.79 -18.15 -4.96
C TYR A 15 19.39 -17.91 -6.41
N ASP A 16 20.38 -17.74 -7.30
CA ASP A 16 20.16 -17.71 -8.74
C ASP A 16 19.98 -19.14 -9.24
N VAL A 17 18.82 -19.45 -9.81
CA VAL A 17 18.42 -20.80 -10.25
C VAL A 17 18.02 -20.79 -11.73
N GLU A 18 18.02 -21.96 -12.38
CA GLU A 18 17.58 -22.08 -13.77
C GLU A 18 16.06 -21.87 -13.89
N HIS A 19 15.30 -22.43 -12.95
CA HIS A 19 13.86 -22.26 -12.78
C HIS A 19 13.51 -22.42 -11.29
N LEU A 20 12.33 -22.01 -10.85
CA LEU A 20 11.88 -22.21 -9.47
C LEU A 20 11.70 -23.70 -9.18
N VAL A 21 12.29 -24.19 -8.07
CA VAL A 21 12.28 -25.61 -7.72
C VAL A 21 10.85 -26.16 -7.58
N LEU A 22 10.62 -27.33 -8.20
CA LEU A 22 9.32 -28.01 -8.16
C LEU A 22 9.27 -29.03 -7.01
N PRO A 23 8.08 -29.45 -6.54
CA PRO A 23 7.95 -30.50 -5.54
C PRO A 23 8.65 -31.80 -5.94
N GLY A 24 9.56 -32.28 -5.07
CA GLY A 24 10.34 -33.52 -5.30
C GLY A 24 11.60 -33.32 -6.15
N GLU A 25 11.90 -32.12 -6.61
CA GLU A 25 13.07 -31.80 -7.39
C GLU A 25 14.25 -31.38 -6.49
N THR A 26 15.48 -31.66 -6.95
CA THR A 26 16.71 -31.10 -6.39
C THR A 26 17.40 -30.28 -7.47
N LEU A 27 17.53 -28.99 -7.24
CA LEU A 27 18.11 -28.05 -8.19
C LEU A 27 19.42 -27.46 -7.62
N MET A 28 20.42 -27.33 -8.46
CA MET A 28 21.67 -26.67 -8.10
C MET A 28 21.59 -25.19 -8.43
N ALA A 29 21.78 -24.33 -7.43
CA ALA A 29 21.89 -22.89 -7.66
C ALA A 29 23.23 -22.55 -8.33
N SER A 30 23.22 -21.61 -9.25
CA SER A 30 24.43 -21.12 -9.94
C SER A 30 25.18 -20.09 -9.10
N ASN A 31 24.49 -19.38 -8.19
CA ASN A 31 25.08 -18.39 -7.30
C ASN A 31 24.28 -18.27 -6.00
N LEU A 32 24.95 -17.79 -4.93
CA LEU A 32 24.33 -17.39 -3.66
C LEU A 32 24.84 -16.02 -3.25
N SER A 33 23.93 -15.08 -3.13
CA SER A 33 24.19 -13.74 -2.61
C SER A 33 23.47 -13.53 -1.27
N LYS A 34 24.10 -12.75 -0.36
CA LYS A 34 23.50 -12.38 0.92
C LYS A 34 23.32 -10.86 0.95
N PHE A 35 22.11 -10.41 1.27
CA PHE A 35 21.81 -8.99 1.38
C PHE A 35 21.18 -8.68 2.74
N PRO A 36 21.39 -7.46 3.27
CA PRO A 36 20.61 -6.98 4.39
C PRO A 36 19.17 -6.73 3.93
N GLY A 37 18.23 -7.20 4.72
CA GLY A 37 16.80 -7.11 4.43
C GLY A 37 15.97 -6.92 5.70
N GLY A 38 14.65 -7.06 5.54
CA GLY A 38 13.66 -6.79 6.58
C GLY A 38 13.13 -5.38 6.48
N LYS A 39 11.80 -5.23 6.62
CA LYS A 39 11.13 -3.93 6.46
C LYS A 39 11.61 -2.89 7.47
N GLY A 40 11.77 -3.28 8.75
CA GLY A 40 12.28 -2.38 9.78
C GLY A 40 13.69 -1.88 9.45
N LEU A 41 14.58 -2.74 9.02
CA LEU A 41 15.91 -2.34 8.59
C LEU A 41 15.87 -1.37 7.40
N ASN A 42 15.11 -1.71 6.35
CA ASN A 42 15.04 -0.89 5.15
C ASN A 42 14.40 0.48 5.43
N GLN A 43 13.31 0.52 6.20
CA GLN A 43 12.60 1.75 6.55
C GLN A 43 13.46 2.64 7.46
N SER A 44 14.18 2.07 8.43
CA SER A 44 15.13 2.80 9.26
C SER A 44 16.27 3.42 8.44
N ILE A 45 16.85 2.65 7.51
CA ILE A 45 17.87 3.18 6.59
C ILE A 45 17.31 4.30 5.72
N ALA A 46 16.07 4.17 5.25
CA ALA A 46 15.43 5.18 4.43
C ALA A 46 15.17 6.47 5.23
N ILE A 47 14.76 6.37 6.49
CA ILE A 47 14.57 7.53 7.39
C ILE A 47 15.90 8.25 7.62
N ALA A 48 16.97 7.50 7.95
CA ALA A 48 18.29 8.07 8.18
C ALA A 48 18.85 8.74 6.92
N LYS A 49 18.76 8.08 5.76
CA LYS A 49 19.18 8.64 4.47
C LYS A 49 18.35 9.84 4.02
N ALA A 50 17.10 9.96 4.49
CA ALA A 50 16.26 11.14 4.31
C ALA A 50 16.67 12.32 5.22
N GLY A 51 17.64 12.13 6.13
CA GLY A 51 18.21 13.13 7.01
C GLY A 51 17.55 13.25 8.38
N ALA A 52 16.72 12.30 8.78
CA ALA A 52 16.10 12.27 10.10
C ALA A 52 16.80 11.26 11.03
N HIS A 53 16.88 11.60 12.33
CA HIS A 53 17.41 10.67 13.33
C HIS A 53 16.38 9.59 13.67
N VAL A 54 16.78 8.32 13.61
CA VAL A 54 15.91 7.16 13.85
C VAL A 54 16.56 6.16 14.79
N TYR A 55 15.77 5.67 15.74
CA TYR A 55 16.10 4.54 16.61
C TYR A 55 15.47 3.28 16.04
N LEU A 56 16.28 2.27 15.75
CA LEU A 56 15.77 0.95 15.38
C LEU A 56 15.73 0.04 16.62
N ALA A 57 14.55 -0.46 16.92
CA ALA A 57 14.32 -1.53 17.88
C ALA A 57 13.83 -2.80 17.18
N GLY A 58 14.25 -3.93 17.69
CA GLY A 58 13.96 -5.26 17.16
C GLY A 58 14.95 -6.27 17.70
N CYS A 59 14.86 -7.52 17.24
CA CYS A 59 15.75 -8.59 17.65
C CYS A 59 16.60 -9.11 16.48
N ILE A 60 17.86 -9.41 16.75
CA ILE A 60 18.79 -10.06 15.80
C ILE A 60 19.58 -11.17 16.49
N GLY A 61 20.10 -12.10 15.74
CA GLY A 61 20.97 -13.16 16.28
C GLY A 61 22.22 -12.59 16.96
N GLU A 62 22.68 -13.24 18.03
CA GLU A 62 23.93 -12.87 18.75
C GLU A 62 25.17 -12.90 17.83
N ASP A 63 25.14 -13.73 16.81
CA ASP A 63 26.21 -13.96 15.83
C ASP A 63 26.14 -13.02 14.62
N ASP A 64 25.25 -12.01 14.63
CA ASP A 64 25.13 -11.09 13.52
C ASP A 64 26.41 -10.29 13.28
N THR A 65 26.95 -10.42 12.10
CA THR A 65 28.16 -9.70 11.62
C THR A 65 27.85 -8.83 10.38
N ILE A 66 26.62 -8.87 9.88
CA ILE A 66 26.22 -8.24 8.61
C ILE A 66 25.39 -6.98 8.85
N LEU A 67 24.32 -7.05 9.66
CA LEU A 67 23.32 -5.99 9.74
C LEU A 67 23.79 -4.80 10.57
N ARG A 68 24.43 -5.03 11.74
CA ARG A 68 24.90 -3.95 12.61
C ARG A 68 25.89 -2.99 11.93
N PRO A 69 26.91 -3.45 11.18
CA PRO A 69 27.81 -2.55 10.45
C PRO A 69 27.06 -1.68 9.43
N ILE A 70 26.12 -2.27 8.70
CA ILE A 70 25.35 -1.57 7.66
C ILE A 70 24.43 -0.51 8.26
N LEU A 71 23.73 -0.83 9.35
CA LEU A 71 22.88 0.12 10.07
C LEU A 71 23.68 1.31 10.63
N LYS A 72 24.85 1.03 11.24
CA LYS A 72 25.77 2.08 11.72
C LYS A 72 26.29 2.95 10.58
N GLN A 73 26.65 2.36 9.45
CA GLN A 73 27.11 3.10 8.27
C GLN A 73 26.00 4.01 7.70
N ALA A 74 24.74 3.61 7.86
CA ALA A 74 23.57 4.41 7.45
C ALA A 74 23.16 5.44 8.51
N ASP A 75 23.88 5.59 9.62
CA ASP A 75 23.58 6.50 10.73
C ASP A 75 22.27 6.19 11.46
N VAL A 76 21.89 4.90 11.55
CA VAL A 76 20.75 4.41 12.34
C VAL A 76 21.20 4.14 13.77
N ASP A 77 20.48 4.68 14.76
CA ASP A 77 20.72 4.37 16.16
C ASP A 77 20.21 2.96 16.49
N ILE A 78 21.15 2.06 16.78
CA ILE A 78 20.89 0.66 17.09
C ILE A 78 21.04 0.31 18.58
N SER A 79 20.97 1.31 19.46
CA SER A 79 21.08 1.11 20.92
C SER A 79 19.96 0.21 21.48
N ASN A 80 18.84 0.17 20.80
CA ASN A 80 17.67 -0.66 21.12
C ASN A 80 17.62 -1.99 20.33
N LEU A 81 18.63 -2.33 19.52
CA LEU A 81 18.62 -3.59 18.79
C LEU A 81 19.14 -4.74 19.68
N LEU A 82 18.23 -5.65 20.06
CA LEU A 82 18.47 -6.71 21.05
C LEU A 82 19.07 -7.95 20.41
N PRO A 83 20.28 -8.40 20.83
CA PRO A 83 20.80 -9.71 20.44
C PRO A 83 20.08 -10.83 21.18
N VAL A 84 19.71 -11.90 20.46
CA VAL A 84 19.03 -13.09 20.99
C VAL A 84 19.68 -14.37 20.45
N LYS A 85 19.41 -15.50 21.10
CA LYS A 85 19.99 -16.81 20.70
C LYS A 85 19.43 -17.33 19.38
N GLU A 86 18.19 -16.96 19.05
CA GLU A 86 17.59 -17.30 17.78
C GLU A 86 18.38 -16.66 16.64
N PRO A 87 18.61 -17.38 15.53
CA PRO A 87 19.30 -16.79 14.38
C PRO A 87 18.52 -15.58 13.85
N THR A 88 19.23 -14.61 13.30
CA THR A 88 18.60 -13.47 12.61
C THR A 88 17.55 -13.96 11.63
N GLY A 89 16.45 -13.21 11.46
CA GLY A 89 15.41 -13.50 10.48
C GLY A 89 16.01 -13.71 9.08
N GLN A 90 15.41 -14.58 8.29
CA GLN A 90 15.93 -14.94 6.97
C GLN A 90 14.83 -14.92 5.92
N ALA A 91 15.15 -14.41 4.73
CA ALA A 91 14.39 -14.66 3.53
C ALA A 91 15.22 -15.54 2.59
N ILE A 92 14.68 -16.70 2.22
CA ILE A 92 15.28 -17.60 1.22
C ILE A 92 14.57 -17.30 -0.09
N ILE A 93 15.30 -16.71 -1.02
CA ILE A 93 14.77 -16.18 -2.28
C ILE A 93 15.39 -16.95 -3.42
N GLN A 94 14.58 -17.61 -4.22
CA GLN A 94 14.99 -18.16 -5.51
C GLN A 94 14.65 -17.14 -6.59
N VAL A 95 15.58 -16.89 -7.51
CA VAL A 95 15.37 -16.03 -8.69
C VAL A 95 15.76 -16.80 -9.92
N ASP A 96 14.83 -16.96 -10.86
CA ASP A 96 15.10 -17.67 -12.11
C ASP A 96 15.68 -16.73 -13.21
N LYS A 97 16.05 -17.32 -14.34
CA LYS A 97 16.59 -16.59 -15.50
C LYS A 97 15.63 -15.58 -16.13
N ASN A 98 14.32 -15.68 -15.83
CA ASN A 98 13.30 -14.75 -16.31
C ASN A 98 13.05 -13.61 -15.30
N GLY A 99 13.68 -13.67 -14.11
CA GLY A 99 13.47 -12.74 -13.01
C GLY A 99 12.24 -13.08 -12.15
N GLU A 100 11.61 -14.25 -12.36
CA GLU A 100 10.55 -14.73 -11.47
C GLU A 100 11.17 -15.17 -10.13
N ASN A 101 10.46 -14.96 -9.03
CA ASN A 101 10.97 -15.30 -7.71
C ASN A 101 10.00 -16.13 -6.87
N SER A 102 10.56 -16.86 -5.91
CA SER A 102 9.82 -17.55 -4.85
C SER A 102 10.53 -17.28 -3.52
N ILE A 103 9.78 -16.92 -2.50
CA ILE A 103 10.32 -16.44 -1.23
C ILE A 103 9.76 -17.28 -0.07
N VAL A 104 10.65 -17.81 0.75
CA VAL A 104 10.30 -18.43 2.03
C VAL A 104 10.92 -17.60 3.16
N ILE A 105 10.09 -17.17 4.11
CA ILE A 105 10.53 -16.36 5.25
C ILE A 105 10.63 -17.24 6.50
N TYR A 106 11.79 -17.21 7.15
CA TYR A 106 11.99 -17.71 8.50
C TYR A 106 12.11 -16.54 9.47
N ARG A 107 11.15 -16.45 10.40
CA ARG A 107 11.03 -15.30 11.31
C ARG A 107 12.26 -15.13 12.21
N GLY A 108 12.84 -16.23 12.72
CA GLY A 108 14.01 -16.19 13.58
C GLY A 108 13.86 -15.21 14.75
N ALA A 109 14.87 -14.40 14.98
CA ALA A 109 14.95 -13.40 16.04
C ALA A 109 13.77 -12.40 16.04
N ASN A 110 13.15 -12.10 14.88
CA ASN A 110 11.95 -11.24 14.84
C ASN A 110 10.76 -11.85 15.62
N GLY A 111 10.77 -13.15 15.84
CA GLY A 111 9.82 -13.87 16.69
C GLY A 111 10.10 -13.76 18.18
N ALA A 112 11.26 -13.29 18.59
CA ALA A 112 11.69 -13.22 19.98
C ALA A 112 11.40 -11.88 20.68
N VAL A 113 10.71 -10.96 20.01
CA VAL A 113 10.28 -9.68 20.60
C VAL A 113 9.30 -9.96 21.74
N SER A 114 9.77 -9.78 23.01
CA SER A 114 8.97 -10.02 24.23
C SER A 114 8.27 -8.75 24.69
N LYS A 115 7.23 -8.90 25.52
CA LYS A 115 6.51 -7.77 26.12
C LYS A 115 7.41 -6.94 27.03
N GLU A 116 8.27 -7.57 27.81
CA GLU A 116 9.23 -6.91 28.72
C GLU A 116 10.23 -6.07 27.92
N TYR A 117 10.67 -6.57 26.76
CA TYR A 117 11.55 -5.81 25.89
C TYR A 117 10.82 -4.60 25.28
N ILE A 118 9.56 -4.77 24.87
CA ILE A 118 8.72 -3.67 24.37
C ILE A 118 8.59 -2.58 25.44
N ASP A 119 8.23 -2.93 26.66
CA ASP A 119 8.06 -1.97 27.77
C ASP A 119 9.36 -1.21 28.07
N LYS A 120 10.51 -1.92 28.07
CA LYS A 120 11.82 -1.33 28.27
C LYS A 120 12.15 -0.30 27.17
N VAL A 121 11.89 -0.64 25.91
CA VAL A 121 12.16 0.26 24.78
C VAL A 121 11.23 1.47 24.84
N LEU A 122 9.92 1.26 24.95
CA LEU A 122 8.95 2.33 25.02
C LEU A 122 9.19 3.28 26.20
N GLY A 123 9.81 2.78 27.29
CA GLY A 123 10.22 3.61 28.45
C GLY A 123 11.15 4.78 28.09
N GLN A 124 11.83 4.75 26.94
CA GLN A 124 12.79 5.76 26.48
C GLN A 124 12.16 6.85 25.59
N PHE A 125 10.88 6.69 25.23
CA PHE A 125 10.15 7.58 24.34
C PHE A 125 9.02 8.28 25.06
N GLU A 126 8.57 9.39 24.50
CA GLU A 126 7.59 10.28 25.12
C GLU A 126 6.33 10.41 24.25
N LYS A 127 5.31 11.05 24.81
CA LYS A 127 4.12 11.46 24.06
C LYS A 127 4.53 12.26 22.81
N ASP A 128 3.80 12.07 21.73
CA ASP A 128 4.01 12.68 20.40
C ASP A 128 5.28 12.23 19.65
N ASP A 129 6.14 11.36 20.23
CA ASP A 129 7.17 10.68 19.45
C ASP A 129 6.51 9.72 18.43
N ILE A 130 7.18 9.51 17.30
CA ILE A 130 6.68 8.61 16.24
C ILE A 130 7.11 7.18 16.54
N LEU A 131 6.16 6.26 16.42
CA LEU A 131 6.41 4.82 16.36
C LEU A 131 6.03 4.30 14.97
N LEU A 132 7.01 3.83 14.21
CA LEU A 132 6.81 3.15 12.93
C LEU A 132 6.82 1.65 13.14
N LEU A 133 5.85 0.96 12.55
CA LEU A 133 5.63 -0.48 12.72
C LEU A 133 5.35 -1.17 11.38
N GLN A 134 5.78 -2.43 11.28
CA GLN A 134 5.41 -3.37 10.22
C GLN A 134 4.90 -4.67 10.84
N ASN A 135 4.30 -5.56 10.02
CA ASN A 135 3.70 -6.79 10.54
C ASN A 135 4.65 -8.00 10.45
N GLU A 136 5.90 -7.84 10.86
CA GLU A 136 6.92 -8.89 10.77
C GLU A 136 7.48 -9.34 12.14
N ILE A 137 7.13 -8.65 13.23
CA ILE A 137 7.60 -8.96 14.60
C ILE A 137 6.51 -9.60 15.46
N SER A 138 6.90 -10.20 16.57
CA SER A 138 5.95 -10.72 17.57
C SER A 138 5.39 -9.62 18.47
N ASN A 139 4.23 -9.89 19.10
CA ASN A 139 3.56 -8.99 20.04
C ASN A 139 3.20 -7.60 19.48
N LEU A 140 2.93 -7.50 18.16
CA LEU A 140 2.60 -6.23 17.51
C LEU A 140 1.38 -5.54 18.14
N LEU A 141 0.30 -6.28 18.42
CA LEU A 141 -0.91 -5.69 19.03
C LEU A 141 -0.64 -5.12 20.44
N TYR A 142 0.16 -5.82 21.22
CA TYR A 142 0.60 -5.32 22.54
C TYR A 142 1.43 -4.05 22.43
N LEU A 143 2.34 -4.00 21.45
CA LEU A 143 3.17 -2.82 21.19
C LEU A 143 2.33 -1.61 20.80
N ILE A 144 1.32 -1.80 19.92
CA ILE A 144 0.37 -0.75 19.54
C ILE A 144 -0.38 -0.23 20.78
N GLU A 145 -0.95 -1.14 21.58
CA GLU A 145 -1.68 -0.78 22.81
C GLU A 145 -0.82 0.06 23.76
N LYS A 146 0.41 -0.39 24.06
CA LYS A 146 1.30 0.32 25.00
C LYS A 146 1.80 1.66 24.46
N ALA A 147 2.03 1.77 23.16
CA ALA A 147 2.40 3.03 22.54
C ALA A 147 1.22 4.03 22.52
N ALA A 148 -0.01 3.53 22.30
CA ALA A 148 -1.23 4.35 22.36
C ALA A 148 -1.49 4.86 23.77
N GLU A 149 -1.37 4.01 24.83
CA GLU A 149 -1.45 4.43 26.22
C GLU A 149 -0.47 5.56 26.54
N LYS A 150 0.69 5.57 25.88
CA LYS A 150 1.73 6.59 26.05
C LYS A 150 1.48 7.85 25.22
N GLY A 151 0.55 7.82 24.29
CA GLY A 151 0.20 8.92 23.39
C GLY A 151 1.22 9.15 22.25
N MET A 152 1.92 8.10 21.83
CA MET A 152 2.82 8.14 20.67
C MET A 152 2.02 8.23 19.38
N LYS A 153 2.63 8.80 18.33
CA LYS A 153 2.09 8.82 16.97
C LYS A 153 2.42 7.51 16.26
N ILE A 154 1.48 6.57 16.24
CA ILE A 154 1.70 5.25 15.68
C ILE A 154 1.44 5.27 14.18
N ILE A 155 2.46 4.93 13.38
CA ILE A 155 2.38 4.76 11.94
C ILE A 155 2.51 3.26 11.66
N LEU A 156 1.48 2.67 11.06
CA LEU A 156 1.45 1.24 10.74
C LEU A 156 1.59 1.03 9.23
N ASN A 157 2.63 0.31 8.83
CA ASN A 157 2.69 -0.32 7.52
C ASN A 157 2.25 -1.80 7.67
N PRO A 158 1.03 -2.18 7.26
CA PRO A 158 0.45 -3.50 7.57
C PRO A 158 1.02 -4.63 6.72
N SER A 159 2.24 -4.50 6.25
CA SER A 159 2.91 -5.45 5.36
C SER A 159 3.79 -6.45 6.14
N PRO A 160 3.72 -7.75 5.82
CA PRO A 160 2.68 -8.41 5.02
C PRO A 160 1.33 -8.41 5.76
N PHE A 161 0.25 -8.19 5.01
CA PHE A 161 -1.08 -8.20 5.62
C PHE A 161 -1.44 -9.59 6.14
N LYS A 162 -2.05 -9.63 7.33
CA LYS A 162 -2.65 -10.82 7.94
C LYS A 162 -3.97 -10.45 8.60
N GLU A 163 -4.91 -11.39 8.63
CA GLU A 163 -6.24 -11.18 9.23
C GLU A 163 -6.20 -10.67 10.68
N GLU A 164 -5.17 -11.04 11.43
CA GLU A 164 -4.97 -10.59 12.82
C GLU A 164 -4.90 -9.06 12.94
N LEU A 165 -4.45 -8.36 11.89
CA LEU A 165 -4.39 -6.89 11.86
C LEU A 165 -5.77 -6.23 11.89
N LYS A 166 -6.83 -6.94 11.54
CA LYS A 166 -8.21 -6.45 11.70
C LYS A 166 -8.63 -6.27 13.16
N ASN A 167 -7.86 -6.84 14.11
CA ASN A 167 -8.06 -6.64 15.54
C ASN A 167 -7.38 -5.36 16.08
N VAL A 168 -6.62 -4.64 15.27
CA VAL A 168 -6.02 -3.36 15.65
C VAL A 168 -7.13 -2.33 15.85
N ASN A 169 -7.11 -1.65 16.99
CA ASN A 169 -7.97 -0.49 17.19
C ASN A 169 -7.45 0.70 16.37
N LEU A 170 -8.12 0.99 15.28
CA LEU A 170 -7.71 2.05 14.34
C LEU A 170 -7.72 3.45 14.97
N ASN A 171 -8.44 3.65 16.10
CA ASN A 171 -8.39 4.92 16.84
C ASN A 171 -7.04 5.16 17.53
N ASP A 172 -6.24 4.12 17.74
CA ASP A 172 -4.92 4.22 18.34
C ASP A 172 -3.83 4.60 17.33
N LEU A 173 -4.16 4.57 16.04
CA LEU A 173 -3.22 4.85 14.97
C LEU A 173 -3.26 6.33 14.56
N TYR A 174 -2.09 6.88 14.27
CA TYR A 174 -1.93 8.20 13.67
C TYR A 174 -2.01 8.13 12.13
N CYS A 175 -1.40 7.09 11.54
CA CYS A 175 -1.38 6.90 10.09
C CYS A 175 -1.29 5.41 9.73
N VAL A 176 -1.95 5.01 8.65
CA VAL A 176 -1.75 3.70 8.00
C VAL A 176 -1.12 3.93 6.63
N MET A 177 -0.05 3.18 6.32
CA MET A 177 0.64 3.24 5.03
C MET A 177 0.58 1.87 4.36
N LEU A 178 -0.17 1.76 3.26
CA LEU A 178 -0.45 0.47 2.62
C LEU A 178 -0.45 0.60 1.09
N ASN A 179 -0.34 -0.54 0.41
CA ASN A 179 -0.47 -0.63 -1.04
C ASN A 179 -1.87 -1.11 -1.46
N GLU A 180 -2.11 -1.20 -2.79
CA GLU A 180 -3.39 -1.64 -3.37
C GLU A 180 -3.81 -3.03 -2.85
N THR A 181 -2.87 -3.97 -2.79
CA THR A 181 -3.13 -5.36 -2.35
C THR A 181 -3.53 -5.40 -0.87
N GLU A 182 -2.81 -4.71 -0.01
CA GLU A 182 -3.08 -4.64 1.43
C GLU A 182 -4.41 -3.95 1.73
N ALA A 183 -4.75 -2.90 0.97
CA ALA A 183 -6.04 -2.22 1.09
C ALA A 183 -7.22 -3.15 0.75
N ILE A 184 -7.09 -3.92 -0.35
CA ILE A 184 -8.06 -4.93 -0.78
C ILE A 184 -8.17 -6.06 0.27
N GLN A 185 -7.05 -6.56 0.78
CA GLN A 185 -7.05 -7.61 1.80
C GLN A 185 -7.68 -7.13 3.11
N TRP A 186 -7.46 -5.87 3.51
CA TRP A 186 -8.02 -5.33 4.74
C TRP A 186 -9.54 -5.21 4.68
N THR A 187 -10.07 -4.63 3.60
CA THR A 187 -11.52 -4.43 3.41
C THR A 187 -12.24 -5.69 2.95
N GLY A 188 -11.55 -6.61 2.29
CA GLY A 188 -12.17 -7.73 1.56
C GLY A 188 -12.91 -7.28 0.30
N SER A 189 -12.69 -6.06 -0.16
CA SER A 189 -13.31 -5.50 -1.37
C SER A 189 -12.46 -5.78 -2.62
N GLU A 190 -12.99 -5.47 -3.80
CA GLU A 190 -12.27 -5.61 -5.07
C GLU A 190 -11.53 -4.32 -5.47
N HIS A 191 -11.73 -3.22 -4.70
CA HIS A 191 -11.18 -1.92 -5.07
C HIS A 191 -10.38 -1.26 -3.93
N PRO A 192 -9.11 -0.86 -4.14
CA PRO A 192 -8.23 -0.36 -3.08
C PRO A 192 -8.72 0.95 -2.43
N TYR A 193 -9.47 1.78 -3.17
CA TYR A 193 -10.02 3.04 -2.66
C TYR A 193 -11.14 2.85 -1.63
N ASP A 194 -11.74 1.65 -1.53
CA ASP A 194 -12.75 1.36 -0.50
C ASP A 194 -12.18 1.51 0.91
N PHE A 195 -10.89 1.23 1.07
CA PHE A 195 -10.21 1.48 2.33
C PHE A 195 -10.25 2.98 2.71
N LEU A 196 -9.97 3.88 1.75
CA LEU A 196 -10.00 5.32 2.00
C LEU A 196 -11.41 5.82 2.36
N ILE A 197 -12.42 5.35 1.63
CA ILE A 197 -13.83 5.73 1.86
C ILE A 197 -14.31 5.23 3.21
N TRP A 198 -14.00 3.97 3.53
CA TRP A 198 -14.30 3.39 4.83
C TRP A 198 -13.65 4.16 5.97
N ILE A 199 -12.36 4.45 5.87
CA ILE A 199 -11.62 5.22 6.88
C ILE A 199 -12.20 6.62 7.03
N GLN A 200 -12.47 7.32 5.94
CA GLN A 200 -13.02 8.67 6.02
C GLN A 200 -14.37 8.71 6.73
N LYS A 201 -15.18 7.67 6.58
CA LYS A 201 -16.50 7.55 7.19
C LYS A 201 -16.44 7.16 8.66
N GLU A 202 -15.66 6.11 9.00
CA GLU A 202 -15.66 5.50 10.33
C GLU A 202 -14.54 6.04 11.24
N TYR A 203 -13.41 6.51 10.66
CA TYR A 203 -12.22 6.96 11.38
C TYR A 203 -11.66 8.27 10.81
N PRO A 204 -12.42 9.39 10.81
CA PRO A 204 -12.06 10.61 10.06
C PRO A 204 -10.76 11.30 10.52
N HIS A 205 -10.26 10.97 11.71
CA HIS A 205 -8.99 11.47 12.24
C HIS A 205 -7.78 10.66 11.76
N LEU A 206 -7.99 9.41 11.32
CA LEU A 206 -6.92 8.53 10.85
C LEU A 206 -6.41 8.98 9.49
N GLN A 207 -5.10 9.16 9.39
CA GLN A 207 -4.45 9.48 8.12
C GLN A 207 -4.13 8.19 7.37
N VAL A 208 -4.22 8.22 6.03
CA VAL A 208 -3.91 7.06 5.19
C VAL A 208 -3.04 7.45 4.02
N VAL A 209 -1.94 6.74 3.83
CA VAL A 209 -1.16 6.75 2.59
C VAL A 209 -1.45 5.47 1.83
N LEU A 210 -2.03 5.59 0.64
CA LEU A 210 -2.23 4.48 -0.29
C LEU A 210 -1.24 4.62 -1.45
N THR A 211 -0.30 3.68 -1.56
CA THR A 211 0.63 3.62 -2.68
C THR A 211 0.03 2.79 -3.81
N LEU A 212 0.19 3.27 -5.05
CA LEU A 212 -0.44 2.75 -6.28
C LEU A 212 0.62 2.34 -7.33
N GLY A 213 1.79 1.92 -6.87
CA GLY A 213 2.89 1.53 -7.74
C GLY A 213 3.29 2.63 -8.73
N ASN A 214 3.29 2.31 -10.02
CA ASN A 214 3.65 3.26 -11.08
C ASN A 214 2.62 4.38 -11.31
N LYS A 215 1.47 4.34 -10.64
CA LYS A 215 0.46 5.41 -10.64
C LYS A 215 0.72 6.47 -9.57
N GLY A 216 1.64 6.20 -8.61
CA GLY A 216 2.00 7.14 -7.56
C GLY A 216 1.38 6.83 -6.22
N SER A 217 0.87 7.86 -5.52
CA SER A 217 0.29 7.69 -4.19
C SER A 217 -0.83 8.68 -3.91
N VAL A 218 -1.68 8.31 -2.97
CA VAL A 218 -2.76 9.15 -2.42
C VAL A 218 -2.59 9.23 -0.91
N PHE A 219 -2.71 10.43 -0.35
CA PHE A 219 -2.69 10.66 1.09
C PHE A 219 -4.02 11.30 1.52
N LEU A 220 -4.74 10.64 2.40
CA LEU A 220 -5.98 11.12 3.03
C LEU A 220 -5.64 11.70 4.40
N LYS A 221 -6.03 12.95 4.64
CA LYS A 221 -5.88 13.63 5.94
C LYS A 221 -7.03 14.58 6.17
N ASN A 222 -7.77 14.42 7.28
CA ASN A 222 -8.89 15.29 7.66
C ASN A 222 -9.92 15.50 6.52
N GLY A 223 -10.21 14.47 5.74
CA GLY A 223 -11.12 14.55 4.60
C GLY A 223 -10.52 15.15 3.32
N GLU A 224 -9.28 15.64 3.36
CA GLU A 224 -8.58 16.13 2.18
C GLU A 224 -7.72 15.04 1.55
N LEU A 225 -7.75 14.96 0.22
CA LEU A 225 -6.94 14.04 -0.57
C LEU A 225 -5.82 14.77 -1.29
N TYR A 226 -4.59 14.37 -0.99
CA TYR A 226 -3.38 14.79 -1.69
C TYR A 226 -2.93 13.67 -2.62
N ARG A 227 -2.62 13.99 -3.86
CA ARG A 227 -2.15 13.05 -4.87
C ARG A 227 -0.75 13.39 -5.32
N GLN A 228 0.08 12.36 -5.48
CA GLN A 228 1.40 12.48 -6.08
C GLN A 228 1.53 11.42 -7.17
N GLN A 229 1.80 11.85 -8.39
CA GLN A 229 2.13 10.94 -9.49
C GLN A 229 3.49 10.29 -9.27
N ALA A 230 3.67 9.06 -9.74
CA ALA A 230 4.98 8.43 -9.74
C ALA A 230 5.93 9.16 -10.72
N PHE A 231 7.22 9.11 -10.44
CA PHE A 231 8.22 9.54 -11.40
C PHE A 231 8.52 8.42 -12.40
N LYS A 232 8.70 8.79 -13.66
CA LYS A 232 9.03 7.85 -14.75
C LYS A 232 10.47 7.40 -14.62
N VAL A 233 10.68 6.11 -14.40
CA VAL A 233 12.00 5.48 -14.32
C VAL A 233 11.99 4.12 -15.05
N SER A 234 13.16 3.66 -15.46
CA SER A 234 13.33 2.28 -15.87
C SER A 234 13.50 1.41 -14.63
N ALA A 235 12.54 0.55 -14.35
CA ALA A 235 12.58 -0.34 -13.21
C ALA A 235 13.67 -1.40 -13.42
N VAL A 236 14.59 -1.48 -12.45
CA VAL A 236 15.66 -2.49 -12.37
C VAL A 236 15.31 -3.49 -11.27
N ASP A 237 14.90 -2.99 -10.09
CA ASP A 237 14.54 -3.80 -8.95
C ASP A 237 13.51 -3.04 -8.12
N THR A 238 12.35 -3.64 -7.89
CA THR A 238 11.25 -3.00 -7.12
C THR A 238 11.33 -3.29 -5.63
N THR A 239 12.32 -4.07 -5.20
CA THR A 239 12.57 -4.37 -3.78
C THR A 239 12.82 -3.08 -3.01
N ALA A 240 12.28 -2.99 -1.81
CA ALA A 240 12.36 -1.81 -0.93
C ALA A 240 11.80 -0.48 -1.49
N ALA A 241 11.09 -0.48 -2.62
CA ALA A 241 10.41 0.73 -3.13
C ALA A 241 9.43 1.31 -2.11
N GLY A 242 8.57 0.46 -1.54
CA GLY A 242 7.62 0.81 -0.49
C GLY A 242 8.30 1.23 0.82
N ASP A 243 9.37 0.53 1.22
CA ASP A 243 10.16 0.85 2.41
C ASP A 243 10.84 2.22 2.27
N THR A 244 11.40 2.50 1.09
CA THR A 244 12.00 3.80 0.76
C THR A 244 10.96 4.92 0.82
N PHE A 245 9.81 4.73 0.20
CA PHE A 245 8.69 5.68 0.27
C PHE A 245 8.28 5.94 1.72
N THR A 246 8.07 4.87 2.50
CA THR A 246 7.67 4.96 3.92
C THR A 246 8.68 5.73 4.74
N GLY A 247 9.97 5.40 4.62
CA GLY A 247 11.02 6.07 5.38
C GLY A 247 11.13 7.57 5.07
N TYR A 248 11.09 7.96 3.80
CA TYR A 248 11.10 9.36 3.37
C TYR A 248 9.84 10.11 3.79
N PHE A 249 8.68 9.45 3.74
CA PHE A 249 7.42 10.04 4.22
C PHE A 249 7.48 10.32 5.73
N VAL A 250 7.91 9.34 6.53
CA VAL A 250 8.03 9.47 8.00
C VAL A 250 9.05 10.56 8.36
N ALA A 251 10.21 10.59 7.72
CA ALA A 251 11.20 11.64 7.91
C ALA A 251 10.63 13.03 7.60
N GLY A 252 9.87 13.16 6.50
CA GLY A 252 9.22 14.41 6.11
C GLY A 252 8.18 14.91 7.10
N LEU A 253 7.47 14.02 7.80
CA LEU A 253 6.55 14.39 8.87
C LEU A 253 7.25 15.06 10.06
N CYS A 254 8.51 14.70 10.33
CA CYS A 254 9.32 15.33 11.38
C CYS A 254 9.91 16.67 10.98
N GLY A 255 10.10 16.91 9.69
CA GLY A 255 10.81 18.06 9.14
C GLY A 255 9.94 19.29 8.89
N GLU A 256 8.72 19.37 9.39
CA GLU A 256 7.76 20.47 9.16
C GLU A 256 7.48 20.79 7.68
N LEU A 257 7.73 19.82 6.78
CA LEU A 257 7.47 20.00 5.36
C LEU A 257 5.95 19.97 5.08
N LYS A 258 5.54 20.66 4.02
CA LYS A 258 4.15 20.59 3.54
C LYS A 258 3.87 19.23 2.93
N ILE A 259 2.65 18.72 3.07
CA ILE A 259 2.25 17.39 2.57
C ILE A 259 2.61 17.15 1.10
N PRO A 260 2.36 18.08 0.15
CA PRO A 260 2.77 17.86 -1.24
C PRO A 260 4.29 17.66 -1.41
N GLU A 261 5.09 18.37 -0.62
CA GLU A 261 6.55 18.22 -0.67
C GLU A 261 7.01 16.88 -0.07
N ILE A 262 6.40 16.44 1.02
CA ILE A 262 6.66 15.11 1.62
C ILE A 262 6.39 14.02 0.58
N LEU A 263 5.21 14.05 -0.05
CA LEU A 263 4.82 13.05 -1.06
C LEU A 263 5.74 13.08 -2.28
N LYS A 264 6.11 14.28 -2.75
CA LYS A 264 7.03 14.45 -3.89
C LYS A 264 8.40 13.84 -3.59
N ARG A 265 9.00 14.14 -2.42
CA ARG A 265 10.29 13.58 -1.98
C ARG A 265 10.24 12.06 -1.80
N ALA A 266 9.21 11.55 -1.13
CA ALA A 266 9.03 10.11 -0.92
C ALA A 266 8.87 9.36 -2.26
N SER A 267 8.08 9.92 -3.20
CA SER A 267 7.91 9.36 -4.54
C SER A 267 9.20 9.38 -5.36
N ALA A 268 9.97 10.48 -5.31
CA ALA A 268 11.25 10.59 -6.01
C ALA A 268 12.28 9.61 -5.44
N ALA A 269 12.38 9.50 -4.11
CA ALA A 269 13.26 8.54 -3.46
C ALA A 269 12.93 7.09 -3.83
N SER A 270 11.64 6.74 -3.80
CA SER A 270 11.17 5.41 -4.22
C SER A 270 11.51 5.12 -5.69
N ALA A 271 11.31 6.09 -6.59
CA ALA A 271 11.64 5.94 -8.00
C ALA A 271 13.15 5.77 -8.24
N LEU A 272 14.00 6.50 -7.51
CA LEU A 272 15.45 6.31 -7.56
C LEU A 272 15.87 4.94 -7.03
N ALA A 273 15.25 4.46 -5.95
CA ALA A 273 15.51 3.11 -5.44
C ALA A 273 15.17 2.05 -6.47
N VAL A 274 14.00 2.13 -7.10
CA VAL A 274 13.55 1.19 -8.15
C VAL A 274 14.49 1.15 -9.36
N SER A 275 15.21 2.24 -9.65
CA SER A 275 16.17 2.31 -10.77
C SER A 275 17.53 1.63 -10.47
N ARG A 276 17.71 1.09 -9.27
CA ARG A 276 18.96 0.49 -8.79
C ARG A 276 18.71 -0.94 -8.32
N LYS A 277 19.75 -1.78 -8.36
CA LYS A 277 19.67 -3.16 -7.86
C LYS A 277 19.87 -3.21 -6.33
N GLY A 278 19.09 -4.05 -5.66
CA GLY A 278 19.17 -4.35 -4.23
C GLY A 278 18.17 -3.59 -3.36
N ALA A 279 17.99 -4.04 -2.12
CA ALA A 279 17.06 -3.47 -1.16
C ALA A 279 17.64 -2.21 -0.47
N SER A 280 18.28 -2.37 0.71
CA SER A 280 18.82 -1.25 1.49
C SER A 280 19.93 -0.47 0.75
N SER A 281 20.67 -1.12 -0.16
CA SER A 281 21.71 -0.50 -0.97
C SER A 281 21.18 0.44 -2.04
N SER A 282 19.95 0.21 -2.55
CA SER A 282 19.33 1.02 -3.57
C SER A 282 18.77 2.34 -3.05
N ILE A 283 18.48 2.44 -1.75
CA ILE A 283 17.89 3.60 -1.11
C ILE A 283 18.79 4.83 -1.31
N PRO A 284 18.29 5.92 -1.93
CA PRO A 284 19.07 7.14 -2.15
C PRO A 284 19.26 7.93 -0.86
N THR A 285 20.23 8.85 -0.86
CA THR A 285 20.39 9.88 0.17
C THR A 285 19.51 11.10 -0.12
N CYS A 286 19.20 11.91 0.89
CA CYS A 286 18.45 13.16 0.74
C CYS A 286 19.08 14.07 -0.34
N LYS A 287 20.40 14.19 -0.35
CA LYS A 287 21.14 14.97 -1.34
C LYS A 287 20.93 14.45 -2.78
N GLU A 288 20.96 13.15 -2.99
CA GLU A 288 20.68 12.57 -4.32
C GLU A 288 19.24 12.85 -4.77
N VAL A 289 18.28 12.73 -3.86
CA VAL A 289 16.87 13.04 -4.15
C VAL A 289 16.72 14.52 -4.53
N GLU A 290 17.27 15.45 -3.74
CA GLU A 290 17.22 16.88 -4.03
C GLU A 290 17.85 17.25 -5.37
N GLN A 291 18.98 16.66 -5.71
CA GLN A 291 19.68 16.92 -6.98
C GLN A 291 18.93 16.39 -8.21
N GLN A 292 18.19 15.29 -8.07
CA GLN A 292 17.59 14.62 -9.22
C GLN A 292 16.09 14.89 -9.36
N MET A 293 15.39 15.17 -8.27
CA MET A 293 13.92 15.28 -8.23
C MET A 293 13.35 16.29 -9.23
N ASP A 294 14.00 17.46 -9.40
CA ASP A 294 13.50 18.50 -10.30
C ASP A 294 13.74 18.20 -11.78
N ALA A 295 14.70 17.31 -12.08
CA ALA A 295 14.97 16.83 -13.44
C ALA A 295 14.13 15.60 -13.80
N MET A 296 13.53 14.92 -12.82
CA MET A 296 12.73 13.72 -13.05
C MET A 296 11.38 14.08 -13.68
N GLN A 297 11.05 13.37 -14.74
CA GLN A 297 9.74 13.49 -15.36
C GLN A 297 8.70 12.68 -14.56
N LEU A 298 7.55 13.28 -14.30
CA LEU A 298 6.41 12.54 -13.80
C LEU A 298 5.98 11.49 -14.86
N SER A 299 5.52 10.34 -14.41
CA SER A 299 4.93 9.35 -15.31
C SER A 299 3.82 10.07 -16.09
N ALA A 300 3.89 9.98 -17.40
CA ALA A 300 2.91 10.61 -18.27
C ALA A 300 1.59 9.81 -18.20
N MET A 301 0.91 9.90 -17.06
CA MET A 301 -0.52 9.73 -17.01
C MET A 301 -1.09 11.14 -17.14
N ASP A 302 -1.91 11.35 -18.14
CA ASP A 302 -2.81 12.48 -18.20
C ASP A 302 -3.63 12.40 -16.89
N GLY A 303 -3.24 13.15 -15.88
CA GLY A 303 -3.82 13.04 -14.52
C GLY A 303 -5.34 13.22 -14.54
N GLN A 304 -5.86 13.66 -15.65
CA GLN A 304 -7.26 13.75 -15.99
C GLN A 304 -7.82 12.37 -16.41
N LYS A 305 -7.18 11.67 -17.34
CA LYS A 305 -7.60 10.32 -17.78
C LYS A 305 -7.52 9.31 -16.64
N GLU A 306 -6.50 9.40 -15.81
CA GLU A 306 -6.38 8.55 -14.62
C GLU A 306 -7.56 8.76 -13.65
N ARG A 307 -7.93 10.02 -13.38
CA ARG A 307 -9.10 10.32 -12.54
C ARG A 307 -10.39 9.79 -13.17
N GLU A 308 -10.55 9.90 -14.48
CA GLU A 308 -11.69 9.34 -15.20
C GLU A 308 -11.73 7.82 -15.10
N GLU A 309 -10.57 7.14 -15.26
CA GLU A 309 -10.47 5.69 -15.13
C GLU A 309 -10.72 5.22 -13.69
N VAL A 310 -10.18 5.90 -12.68
CA VAL A 310 -10.44 5.61 -11.26
C VAL A 310 -11.93 5.75 -10.94
N VAL A 311 -12.56 6.86 -11.32
CA VAL A 311 -13.99 7.09 -11.09
C VAL A 311 -14.82 6.03 -11.80
N LYS A 312 -14.51 5.73 -13.06
CA LYS A 312 -15.24 4.74 -13.84
C LYS A 312 -15.10 3.32 -13.29
N SER A 313 -13.88 2.94 -12.92
CA SER A 313 -13.57 1.64 -12.28
C SER A 313 -14.32 1.52 -10.96
N TYR A 314 -14.28 2.56 -10.14
CA TYR A 314 -14.96 2.58 -8.86
C TYR A 314 -16.49 2.47 -9.02
N ILE A 315 -17.10 3.24 -9.92
CA ILE A 315 -18.53 3.13 -10.24
C ILE A 315 -18.88 1.70 -10.67
N SER A 316 -18.05 1.08 -11.52
CA SER A 316 -18.30 -0.27 -12.04
C SER A 316 -18.22 -1.35 -10.94
N ALA A 317 -17.38 -1.15 -9.93
CA ALA A 317 -17.25 -2.06 -8.78
C ALA A 317 -18.40 -1.91 -7.76
N HIS A 318 -19.02 -0.72 -7.63
CA HIS A 318 -19.99 -0.38 -6.59
C HIS A 318 -21.39 -0.02 -7.14
N LEU A 319 -21.80 -0.66 -8.21
CA LEU A 319 -23.06 -0.33 -8.92
C LEU A 319 -24.32 -0.34 -8.03
N SER A 320 -24.34 -1.16 -6.97
CA SER A 320 -25.53 -1.34 -6.12
C SER A 320 -25.83 -0.15 -5.23
N ASP A 321 -24.82 0.50 -4.68
CA ASP A 321 -24.94 1.39 -3.52
C ASP A 321 -24.13 2.71 -3.59
N ILE A 322 -23.34 2.89 -4.65
CA ILE A 322 -22.51 4.09 -4.85
C ILE A 322 -23.32 5.40 -4.82
N LYS A 323 -22.77 6.40 -4.15
CA LYS A 323 -23.29 7.77 -4.06
C LYS A 323 -22.30 8.77 -4.64
N ILE A 324 -22.79 9.98 -4.96
CA ILE A 324 -21.93 11.07 -5.41
C ILE A 324 -20.89 11.47 -4.35
N ALA A 325 -21.21 11.30 -3.06
CA ALA A 325 -20.29 11.52 -1.95
C ALA A 325 -19.05 10.64 -2.03
N ASP A 326 -19.17 9.38 -2.48
CA ASP A 326 -18.06 8.46 -2.64
C ASP A 326 -17.13 8.94 -3.76
N VAL A 327 -17.71 9.41 -4.86
CA VAL A 327 -16.93 9.99 -5.97
C VAL A 327 -16.28 11.32 -5.56
N ALA A 328 -16.96 12.14 -4.76
CA ALA A 328 -16.40 13.35 -4.19
C ALA A 328 -15.15 13.04 -3.33
N THR A 329 -15.25 12.02 -2.49
CA THR A 329 -14.12 11.50 -1.71
C THR A 329 -12.97 11.04 -2.59
N LEU A 330 -13.25 10.23 -3.63
CA LEU A 330 -12.23 9.76 -4.58
C LEU A 330 -11.49 10.89 -5.29
N LEU A 331 -12.21 11.97 -5.60
CA LEU A 331 -11.63 13.12 -6.29
C LEU A 331 -10.95 14.10 -5.35
N GLY A 332 -11.22 14.04 -4.03
CA GLY A 332 -10.77 15.00 -3.04
C GLY A 332 -11.50 16.34 -3.14
N TYR A 333 -12.81 16.30 -3.42
CA TYR A 333 -13.65 17.47 -3.60
C TYR A 333 -14.96 17.34 -2.80
N ASN A 334 -15.76 18.41 -2.75
CA ASN A 334 -17.16 18.32 -2.30
C ASN A 334 -18.06 17.74 -3.40
N GLU A 335 -19.30 17.38 -3.04
CA GLU A 335 -20.26 16.73 -3.94
C GLU A 335 -20.64 17.61 -5.14
N ASP A 336 -20.78 18.92 -4.92
CA ASP A 336 -21.10 19.87 -5.99
C ASP A 336 -19.99 19.92 -7.05
N TYR A 337 -18.73 20.01 -6.60
CA TYR A 337 -17.59 19.98 -7.52
C TYR A 337 -17.45 18.64 -8.23
N ALA A 338 -17.65 17.52 -7.53
CA ALA A 338 -17.64 16.19 -8.12
C ALA A 338 -18.73 16.04 -9.21
N SER A 339 -19.92 16.56 -8.96
CA SER A 339 -21.02 16.58 -9.94
C SER A 339 -20.65 17.38 -11.19
N HIS A 340 -20.10 18.58 -11.03
CA HIS A 340 -19.60 19.40 -12.14
C HIS A 340 -18.46 18.74 -12.88
N TRP A 341 -17.53 18.09 -12.14
CA TRP A 341 -16.41 17.37 -12.72
C TRP A 341 -16.89 16.21 -13.60
N ILE A 342 -17.84 15.38 -13.11
CA ILE A 342 -18.44 14.30 -13.90
C ILE A 342 -19.09 14.85 -15.16
N GLN A 343 -19.91 15.91 -15.04
CA GLN A 343 -20.56 16.54 -16.19
C GLN A 343 -19.55 17.03 -17.22
N LYS A 344 -18.44 17.65 -16.77
CA LYS A 344 -17.39 18.18 -17.65
C LYS A 344 -16.65 17.08 -18.40
N TYR A 345 -16.31 15.99 -17.74
CA TYR A 345 -15.39 15.00 -18.30
C TYR A 345 -16.06 13.75 -18.87
N PHE A 346 -17.23 13.38 -18.36
CA PHE A 346 -18.03 12.30 -18.94
C PHE A 346 -19.17 12.80 -19.84
N GLY A 347 -19.42 14.11 -19.88
CA GLY A 347 -20.48 14.70 -20.71
C GLY A 347 -21.89 14.39 -20.24
N MET A 348 -22.07 13.85 -19.02
CA MET A 348 -23.36 13.44 -18.47
C MET A 348 -23.38 13.56 -16.95
N SER A 349 -24.56 13.58 -16.33
CA SER A 349 -24.70 13.60 -14.88
C SER A 349 -24.22 12.28 -14.23
N PHE A 350 -23.93 12.30 -12.93
CA PHE A 350 -23.59 11.09 -12.16
C PHE A 350 -24.67 10.01 -12.30
N SER A 351 -25.94 10.39 -12.21
CA SER A 351 -27.06 9.45 -12.35
C SER A 351 -27.11 8.80 -13.73
N GLU A 352 -26.82 9.55 -14.78
CA GLU A 352 -26.78 9.00 -16.15
C GLU A 352 -25.56 8.09 -16.35
N LEU A 353 -24.39 8.47 -15.82
CA LEU A 353 -23.19 7.65 -15.86
C LEU A 353 -23.40 6.32 -15.14
N LEU A 354 -23.97 6.36 -13.93
CA LEU A 354 -24.31 5.17 -13.14
C LEU A 354 -25.33 4.27 -13.87
N GLN A 355 -26.37 4.86 -14.46
CA GLN A 355 -27.35 4.09 -15.25
C GLN A 355 -26.69 3.40 -16.45
N LYS A 356 -25.80 4.10 -17.15
CA LYS A 356 -25.07 3.56 -18.29
C LYS A 356 -24.18 2.37 -17.89
N GLU A 357 -23.40 2.51 -16.81
CA GLU A 357 -22.55 1.44 -16.32
C GLU A 357 -23.37 0.25 -15.80
N ARG A 358 -24.46 0.48 -15.08
CA ARG A 358 -25.40 -0.59 -14.69
C ARG A 358 -25.95 -1.36 -15.89
N CYS A 359 -26.37 -0.66 -16.94
CA CYS A 359 -26.86 -1.30 -18.16
C CYS A 359 -25.77 -2.11 -18.87
N ARG A 360 -24.54 -1.58 -18.92
CA ARG A 360 -23.37 -2.29 -19.51
C ARG A 360 -23.10 -3.59 -18.76
N THR A 361 -23.01 -3.53 -17.44
CA THR A 361 -22.76 -4.70 -16.60
C THR A 361 -23.89 -5.75 -16.71
N VAL A 362 -25.16 -5.30 -16.76
CA VAL A 362 -26.28 -6.22 -17.01
C VAL A 362 -26.12 -6.89 -18.37
N ALA A 363 -25.76 -6.18 -19.42
CA ALA A 363 -25.54 -6.75 -20.75
C ALA A 363 -24.44 -7.84 -20.72
N GLU A 364 -23.36 -7.63 -19.97
CA GLU A 364 -22.28 -8.63 -19.75
C GLU A 364 -22.80 -9.85 -19.02
N TYR A 365 -23.51 -9.70 -17.88
CA TYR A 365 -24.11 -10.84 -17.17
C TYR A 365 -25.11 -11.63 -18.03
N LEU A 366 -25.89 -10.94 -18.85
CA LEU A 366 -26.82 -11.61 -19.78
C LEU A 366 -26.11 -12.50 -20.82
N CYS A 367 -24.90 -12.11 -21.23
CA CYS A 367 -24.09 -12.88 -22.18
C CYS A 367 -23.37 -14.07 -21.53
N TYR A 368 -22.78 -13.85 -20.36
CA TYR A 368 -21.77 -14.76 -19.81
C TYR A 368 -22.23 -15.56 -18.59
N THR A 369 -23.47 -15.37 -18.09
CA THR A 369 -23.95 -16.09 -16.91
C THR A 369 -25.33 -16.70 -17.11
N GLU A 370 -25.66 -17.71 -16.30
CA GLU A 370 -27.00 -18.32 -16.24
C GLU A 370 -27.94 -17.65 -15.22
N MET A 371 -27.51 -16.57 -14.57
CA MET A 371 -28.32 -15.85 -13.59
C MET A 371 -29.65 -15.41 -14.18
N SER A 372 -30.72 -15.44 -13.40
CA SER A 372 -31.99 -14.88 -13.82
C SER A 372 -31.90 -13.36 -14.03
N ILE A 373 -32.73 -12.81 -14.91
CA ILE A 373 -32.73 -11.38 -15.20
C ILE A 373 -32.99 -10.55 -13.94
N ASP A 374 -33.90 -11.03 -13.08
CA ASP A 374 -34.25 -10.31 -11.86
C ASP A 374 -33.14 -10.38 -10.79
N GLU A 375 -32.34 -11.44 -10.75
CA GLU A 375 -31.14 -11.50 -9.92
C GLU A 375 -30.07 -10.50 -10.39
N ILE A 376 -29.80 -10.46 -11.70
CA ILE A 376 -28.85 -9.52 -12.29
C ILE A 376 -29.27 -8.06 -12.00
N ILE A 377 -30.55 -7.74 -12.18
CA ILE A 377 -31.09 -6.40 -11.92
C ILE A 377 -30.89 -5.99 -10.45
N ARG A 378 -31.14 -6.91 -9.51
CA ARG A 378 -30.89 -6.65 -8.08
C ARG A 378 -29.40 -6.48 -7.78
N LYS A 379 -28.54 -7.29 -8.40
CA LYS A 379 -27.08 -7.24 -8.23
C LYS A 379 -26.49 -5.88 -8.61
N VAL A 380 -27.07 -5.22 -9.62
CA VAL A 380 -26.63 -3.85 -10.02
C VAL A 380 -27.40 -2.72 -9.31
N GLY A 381 -28.16 -3.03 -8.26
CA GLY A 381 -28.77 -2.04 -7.36
C GLY A 381 -30.15 -1.52 -7.77
N TYR A 382 -30.93 -2.27 -8.57
CA TYR A 382 -32.32 -1.93 -8.83
C TYR A 382 -33.29 -2.84 -8.07
N SER A 383 -34.18 -2.24 -7.29
CA SER A 383 -35.29 -2.93 -6.64
C SER A 383 -36.51 -3.09 -7.57
N ASN A 384 -36.70 -2.18 -8.55
CA ASN A 384 -37.82 -2.19 -9.49
C ASN A 384 -37.37 -2.65 -10.88
N GLY A 385 -37.62 -3.94 -11.19
CA GLY A 385 -37.27 -4.52 -12.47
C GLY A 385 -38.00 -3.92 -13.67
N SER A 386 -39.25 -3.43 -13.51
CA SER A 386 -39.99 -2.78 -14.60
C SER A 386 -39.38 -1.44 -14.97
N PHE A 387 -38.94 -0.65 -13.99
CA PHE A 387 -38.23 0.60 -14.20
C PHE A 387 -36.90 0.37 -14.92
N PHE A 388 -36.10 -0.63 -14.45
CA PHE A 388 -34.83 -0.96 -15.08
C PHE A 388 -34.99 -1.40 -16.54
N ARG A 389 -36.02 -2.22 -16.87
CA ARG A 389 -36.25 -2.67 -18.25
C ARG A 389 -36.50 -1.50 -19.22
N LYS A 390 -37.15 -0.41 -18.76
CA LYS A 390 -37.29 0.82 -19.56
C LYS A 390 -35.93 1.52 -19.78
N ILE A 391 -35.06 1.58 -18.76
CA ILE A 391 -33.75 2.17 -18.87
C ILE A 391 -32.87 1.31 -19.81
N PHE A 392 -32.88 0.00 -19.65
CA PHE A 392 -32.09 -0.91 -20.49
C PHE A 392 -32.51 -0.79 -21.96
N TYR A 393 -33.83 -0.70 -22.23
CA TYR A 393 -34.38 -0.47 -23.58
C TYR A 393 -33.89 0.85 -24.19
N LYS A 394 -33.77 1.90 -23.38
CA LYS A 394 -33.22 3.21 -23.82
C LYS A 394 -31.79 3.06 -24.39
N TYR A 395 -30.95 2.22 -23.77
CA TYR A 395 -29.53 2.06 -24.17
C TYR A 395 -29.32 1.00 -25.26
N TYR A 396 -30.10 -0.08 -25.26
CA TYR A 396 -29.88 -1.23 -26.13
C TYR A 396 -30.95 -1.46 -27.18
N GLN A 397 -32.02 -0.65 -27.19
CA GLN A 397 -33.18 -0.72 -28.10
C GLN A 397 -33.87 -2.10 -28.13
N MET A 398 -33.72 -2.86 -27.07
CA MET A 398 -34.31 -4.19 -26.87
C MET A 398 -34.45 -4.51 -25.39
N SER A 399 -35.33 -5.47 -25.03
CA SER A 399 -35.46 -5.92 -23.66
C SER A 399 -34.25 -6.78 -23.23
N PRO A 400 -33.96 -6.91 -21.91
CA PRO A 400 -32.92 -7.82 -21.42
C PRO A 400 -33.09 -9.27 -21.89
N LYS A 401 -34.34 -9.74 -22.02
CA LYS A 401 -34.67 -11.09 -22.50
C LYS A 401 -34.31 -11.27 -23.97
N GLU A 402 -34.64 -10.31 -24.80
CA GLU A 402 -34.32 -10.30 -26.25
C GLU A 402 -32.76 -10.18 -26.43
N TYR A 403 -32.10 -9.33 -25.63
CA TYR A 403 -30.65 -9.18 -25.66
C TYR A 403 -29.94 -10.49 -25.37
N ARG A 404 -30.31 -11.21 -24.31
CA ARG A 404 -29.75 -12.53 -23.96
C ARG A 404 -29.94 -13.52 -25.10
N ARG A 405 -31.17 -13.61 -25.65
CA ARG A 405 -31.48 -14.54 -26.75
C ARG A 405 -30.63 -14.26 -27.99
N ASN A 406 -30.52 -12.99 -28.37
CA ASN A 406 -29.81 -12.60 -29.59
C ASN A 406 -28.29 -12.83 -29.48
N LYS A 407 -27.72 -12.66 -28.30
CA LYS A 407 -26.26 -12.83 -28.09
C LYS A 407 -25.82 -14.27 -27.84
N ARG A 408 -26.75 -15.18 -27.49
CA ARG A 408 -26.45 -16.60 -27.32
C ARG A 408 -26.72 -17.43 -28.56
N ASN A 409 -27.50 -16.91 -29.51
CA ASN A 409 -27.84 -17.61 -30.75
C ASN A 409 -27.08 -17.06 -31.97
N GLY A 410 -26.17 -16.13 -31.82
CA GLY A 410 -25.23 -15.60 -32.80
C GLY A 410 -23.79 -15.73 -32.32
#